data_324312ffc003ac0d31f81354a584ab88
#
_entry.id   324312ffc003ac0d31f81354a584ab88
#
_cell.length_a   1.000
_cell.length_b   1.000
_cell.length_c   1.000
_cell.angle_alpha   90.00
_cell.angle_beta   90.00
_cell.angle_gamma   90.00
#
_symmetry.space_group_name_H-M   'P 1'
#
loop_
_entity.id
_entity.type
_entity.pdbx_description
1 polymer ?
#
loop_
_entity_poly.entity_id
_entity_poly.type
_entity_poly.pdbx_seq_one_letter_code
_entity_poly.pdbx_strand_id
1 'polypeptide(L)'
;MARCKSLRRRVLAGALVLAVIIAVLCWEYVPGMIAWLADAQAVRAFVADHAILSRLAMLGINMAQVLLAFLPGEPVELASGYAFGFWEGTALCLVAAGLTTSLIYWGVRRWGWSLVGLFFDRSMLDRFAWLKDAKRLEFMMLAVFLIPGTPKDFLTYFAGLTEMRFVPVVLIATFGRIPSIVTSTIAASAVGDGNWVVAALALAASLALLLVGGVMCRRLSTRKN
;
A
#
# COMPACT_ATOMS: atom_id res chain seq x y z
N MET A 1 -33.26 7.11 31.83
CA MET A 1 -33.42 6.70 30.43
C MET A 1 -33.59 7.86 29.43
N ALA A 2 -34.29 8.94 29.74
CA ALA A 2 -34.49 10.07 28.83
C ALA A 2 -33.22 10.83 28.43
N ARG A 3 -32.26 11.04 29.34
CA ARG A 3 -30.97 11.73 29.08
C ARG A 3 -30.07 11.01 28.05
N CYS A 4 -30.07 9.69 28.05
CA CYS A 4 -29.26 8.88 27.11
C CYS A 4 -29.84 8.94 25.68
N LYS A 5 -31.16 9.00 25.53
CA LYS A 5 -31.84 9.16 24.24
C LYS A 5 -31.62 10.54 23.63
N SER A 6 -31.54 11.60 24.44
CA SER A 6 -31.27 12.96 23.95
C SER A 6 -29.81 13.14 23.51
N LEU A 7 -28.86 12.52 24.23
CA LEU A 7 -27.44 12.55 23.85
C LEU A 7 -27.22 11.81 22.51
N ARG A 8 -27.80 10.62 22.37
CA ARG A 8 -27.73 9.84 21.13
C ARG A 8 -28.34 10.59 19.93
N ARG A 9 -29.46 11.30 20.13
CA ARG A 9 -30.05 12.16 19.08
C ARG A 9 -29.13 13.31 18.69
N ARG A 10 -28.49 13.97 19.65
CA ARG A 10 -27.54 15.07 19.36
C ARG A 10 -26.30 14.58 18.63
N VAL A 11 -25.76 13.43 19.02
CA VAL A 11 -24.61 12.80 18.33
C VAL A 11 -25.00 12.39 16.90
N LEU A 12 -26.18 11.79 16.71
CA LEU A 12 -26.66 11.43 15.38
C LEU A 12 -26.94 12.66 14.51
N ALA A 13 -27.51 13.73 15.07
CA ALA A 13 -27.72 14.98 14.34
C ALA A 13 -26.40 15.65 13.97
N GLY A 14 -25.41 15.66 14.88
CA GLY A 14 -24.06 16.17 14.59
C GLY A 14 -23.36 15.35 13.51
N ALA A 15 -23.44 14.02 13.56
CA ALA A 15 -22.89 13.13 12.55
C ALA A 15 -23.58 13.33 11.18
N LEU A 16 -24.89 13.54 11.17
CA LEU A 16 -25.65 13.84 9.94
C LEU A 16 -25.23 15.17 9.32
N VAL A 17 -25.12 16.22 10.14
CA VAL A 17 -24.66 17.54 9.70
C VAL A 17 -23.23 17.45 9.14
N LEU A 18 -22.34 16.76 9.83
CA LEU A 18 -20.96 16.54 9.36
C LEU A 18 -20.94 15.77 8.03
N ALA A 19 -21.75 14.72 7.90
CA ALA A 19 -21.86 13.96 6.66
C ALA A 19 -22.40 14.81 5.49
N VAL A 20 -23.38 15.69 5.74
CA VAL A 20 -23.90 16.63 4.74
C VAL A 20 -22.83 17.64 4.34
N ILE A 21 -22.10 18.21 5.31
CA ILE A 21 -20.98 19.15 5.01
C ILE A 21 -19.93 18.46 4.15
N ILE A 22 -19.51 17.22 4.51
CA ILE A 22 -18.56 16.45 3.74
C ILE A 22 -19.11 16.18 2.32
N ALA A 23 -20.37 15.78 2.20
CA ALA A 23 -21.01 15.52 0.91
C ALA A 23 -21.04 16.78 0.01
N VAL A 24 -21.38 17.95 0.57
CA VAL A 24 -21.37 19.25 -0.15
C VAL A 24 -19.95 19.64 -0.57
N LEU A 25 -18.97 19.53 0.34
CA LEU A 25 -17.57 19.79 0.02
C LEU A 25 -17.05 18.84 -1.07
N CYS A 26 -17.38 17.55 -0.97
CA CYS A 26 -17.04 16.58 -2.01
C CYS A 26 -17.69 16.93 -3.36
N TRP A 27 -18.94 17.34 -3.35
CA TRP A 27 -19.65 17.71 -4.58
C TRP A 27 -19.03 18.91 -5.28
N GLU A 28 -18.58 19.89 -4.52
CA GLU A 28 -18.04 21.15 -5.06
C GLU A 28 -16.57 21.03 -5.49
N TYR A 29 -15.75 20.34 -4.70
CA TYR A 29 -14.31 20.28 -4.93
C TYR A 29 -13.83 19.04 -5.71
N VAL A 30 -14.51 17.90 -5.56
CA VAL A 30 -14.08 16.65 -6.18
C VAL A 30 -14.08 16.70 -7.72
N PRO A 31 -15.08 17.27 -8.41
CA PRO A 31 -15.05 17.34 -9.88
C PRO A 31 -13.86 18.17 -10.41
N GLY A 32 -13.59 19.33 -9.78
CA GLY A 32 -12.45 20.16 -10.14
C GLY A 32 -11.10 19.47 -9.88
N MET A 33 -11.00 18.78 -8.75
CA MET A 33 -9.82 17.98 -8.41
C MET A 33 -9.61 16.80 -9.38
N ILE A 34 -10.69 16.10 -9.75
CA ILE A 34 -10.62 15.01 -10.73
C ILE A 34 -10.19 15.56 -12.09
N ALA A 35 -10.75 16.68 -12.54
CA ALA A 35 -10.37 17.30 -13.80
C ALA A 35 -8.90 17.72 -13.81
N TRP A 36 -8.40 18.31 -12.71
CA TRP A 36 -6.98 18.64 -12.56
C TRP A 36 -6.09 17.40 -12.52
N LEU A 37 -6.48 16.35 -11.78
CA LEU A 37 -5.75 15.08 -11.73
C LEU A 37 -5.75 14.34 -13.06
N ALA A 38 -6.74 14.55 -13.92
CA ALA A 38 -6.79 13.98 -15.27
C ALA A 38 -5.80 14.64 -16.24
N ASP A 39 -5.33 15.85 -15.91
CA ASP A 39 -4.31 16.55 -16.68
C ASP A 39 -2.91 16.23 -16.15
N ALA A 40 -2.24 15.26 -16.77
CA ALA A 40 -0.90 14.83 -16.39
C ALA A 40 0.12 15.97 -16.46
N GLN A 41 -0.03 16.92 -17.39
CA GLN A 41 0.90 18.04 -17.55
C GLN A 41 0.73 19.02 -16.39
N ALA A 42 -0.50 19.33 -15.99
CA ALA A 42 -0.78 20.18 -14.83
C ALA A 42 -0.25 19.58 -13.53
N VAL A 43 -0.43 18.25 -13.31
CA VAL A 43 0.09 17.53 -12.14
C VAL A 43 1.62 17.57 -12.12
N ARG A 44 2.29 17.30 -13.25
CA ARG A 44 3.75 17.31 -13.33
C ARG A 44 4.35 18.71 -13.19
N ALA A 45 3.69 19.73 -13.71
CA ALA A 45 4.08 21.13 -13.52
C ALA A 45 4.00 21.52 -12.03
N PHE A 46 2.92 21.17 -11.35
CA PHE A 46 2.78 21.39 -9.91
C PHE A 46 3.88 20.69 -9.10
N VAL A 47 4.20 19.42 -9.46
CA VAL A 47 5.28 18.66 -8.82
C VAL A 47 6.64 19.32 -9.05
N ALA A 48 6.89 19.87 -10.25
CA ALA A 48 8.13 20.57 -10.57
C ALA A 48 8.26 21.89 -9.80
N ASP A 49 7.18 22.67 -9.72
CA ASP A 49 7.14 23.93 -8.99
C ASP A 49 7.33 23.76 -7.47
N HIS A 50 6.84 22.64 -6.92
CA HIS A 50 6.92 22.30 -5.51
C HIS A 50 7.83 21.08 -5.25
N ALA A 51 8.98 21.05 -5.89
CA ALA A 51 9.82 19.87 -6.03
C ALA A 51 10.09 19.10 -4.73
N ILE A 52 10.47 19.77 -3.65
CA ILE A 52 10.79 19.15 -2.36
C ILE A 52 9.50 18.70 -1.65
N LEU A 53 8.51 19.59 -1.60
CA LEU A 53 7.27 19.32 -0.87
C LEU A 53 6.48 18.15 -1.46
N SER A 54 6.38 18.09 -2.79
CA SER A 54 5.70 17.00 -3.50
C SER A 54 6.35 15.65 -3.26
N ARG A 55 7.70 15.59 -3.26
CA ARG A 55 8.46 14.37 -2.96
C ARG A 55 8.27 13.92 -1.53
N LEU A 56 8.36 14.84 -0.57
CA LEU A 56 8.12 14.53 0.84
C LEU A 56 6.67 14.11 1.09
N ALA A 57 5.70 14.75 0.46
CA ALA A 57 4.29 14.38 0.55
C ALA A 57 4.06 12.98 -0.02
N MET A 58 4.58 12.67 -1.22
CA MET A 58 4.46 11.35 -1.83
C MET A 58 5.15 10.27 -0.99
N LEU A 59 6.34 10.56 -0.47
CA LEU A 59 7.05 9.66 0.44
C LEU A 59 6.20 9.39 1.69
N GLY A 60 5.65 10.44 2.30
CA GLY A 60 4.78 10.33 3.48
C GLY A 60 3.51 9.51 3.20
N ILE A 61 2.85 9.72 2.07
CA ILE A 61 1.66 8.96 1.66
C ILE A 61 2.01 7.48 1.47
N ASN A 62 3.10 7.17 0.74
CA ASN A 62 3.58 5.81 0.58
C ASN A 62 3.92 5.15 1.93
N MET A 63 4.62 5.87 2.81
CA MET A 63 4.95 5.37 4.14
C MET A 63 3.69 5.09 4.97
N ALA A 64 2.72 6.01 4.96
CA ALA A 64 1.46 5.85 5.67
C ALA A 64 0.66 4.64 5.14
N GLN A 65 0.61 4.44 3.82
CA GLN A 65 -0.06 3.30 3.21
C GLN A 65 0.58 1.96 3.65
N VAL A 66 1.91 1.84 3.60
CA VAL A 66 2.62 0.63 4.05
C VAL A 66 2.44 0.40 5.56
N LEU A 67 2.43 1.48 6.36
CA LEU A 67 2.21 1.41 7.80
C LEU A 67 0.79 0.92 8.13
N LEU A 68 -0.21 1.34 7.39
CA LEU A 68 -1.60 0.94 7.61
C LEU A 68 -1.89 -0.51 7.18
N ALA A 69 -1.03 -1.16 6.44
CA ALA A 69 -0.98 -2.59 6.07
C ALA A 69 -2.24 -3.18 5.40
N PHE A 70 -3.41 -2.58 5.55
CA PHE A 70 -4.68 -3.01 4.95
C PHE A 70 -5.05 -2.21 3.70
N LEU A 71 -4.37 -1.11 3.43
CA LEU A 71 -4.58 -0.31 2.22
C LEU A 71 -3.83 -0.95 1.04
N PRO A 72 -4.48 -1.07 -0.13
CA PRO A 72 -3.78 -1.54 -1.32
C PRO A 72 -2.71 -0.53 -1.74
N GLY A 73 -1.51 -1.01 -2.09
CA GLY A 73 -0.38 -0.15 -2.48
C GLY A 73 -0.49 0.37 -3.91
N GLU A 74 -1.18 -0.36 -4.78
CA GLU A 74 -1.25 -0.08 -6.21
C GLU A 74 -1.74 1.35 -6.54
N PRO A 75 -2.79 1.90 -5.91
CA PRO A 75 -3.21 3.28 -6.19
C PRO A 75 -2.11 4.31 -5.92
N VAL A 76 -1.30 4.09 -4.87
CA VAL A 76 -0.20 5.00 -4.51
C VAL A 76 0.99 4.83 -5.46
N GLU A 77 1.30 3.58 -5.87
CA GLU A 77 2.30 3.28 -6.89
C GLU A 77 1.93 3.91 -8.25
N LEU A 78 0.65 3.79 -8.66
CA LEU A 78 0.13 4.43 -9.88
C LEU A 78 0.21 5.96 -9.79
N ALA A 79 -0.24 6.56 -8.69
CA ALA A 79 -0.14 8.01 -8.48
C ALA A 79 1.31 8.49 -8.53
N SER A 80 2.25 7.73 -7.95
CA SER A 80 3.67 8.02 -7.99
C SER A 80 4.24 7.99 -9.41
N GLY A 81 3.92 6.96 -10.19
CA GLY A 81 4.33 6.86 -11.60
C GLY A 81 3.73 7.93 -12.49
N TYR A 82 2.47 8.31 -12.27
CA TYR A 82 1.77 9.35 -13.02
C TYR A 82 2.35 10.75 -12.76
N ALA A 83 2.57 11.10 -11.48
CA ALA A 83 3.01 12.43 -11.07
C ALA A 83 4.52 12.66 -11.28
N PHE A 84 5.37 11.66 -10.96
CA PHE A 84 6.84 11.78 -10.98
C PHE A 84 7.50 11.04 -12.15
N GLY A 85 6.71 10.33 -12.95
CA GLY A 85 7.23 9.47 -14.02
C GLY A 85 7.78 8.15 -13.48
N PHE A 86 8.26 7.32 -14.41
CA PHE A 86 8.70 5.95 -14.09
C PHE A 86 9.86 5.89 -13.10
N TRP A 87 10.98 6.55 -13.40
CA TRP A 87 12.20 6.40 -12.61
C TRP A 87 12.08 6.97 -11.20
N GLU A 88 11.63 8.19 -11.11
CA GLU A 88 11.52 8.88 -9.82
C GLU A 88 10.37 8.29 -8.99
N GLY A 89 9.22 8.02 -9.62
CA GLY A 89 8.08 7.38 -8.96
C GLY A 89 8.43 6.01 -8.38
N THR A 90 9.16 5.18 -9.14
CA THR A 90 9.66 3.88 -8.67
C THR A 90 10.62 4.04 -7.49
N ALA A 91 11.58 4.98 -7.58
CA ALA A 91 12.55 5.22 -6.51
C ALA A 91 11.86 5.68 -5.21
N LEU A 92 10.89 6.59 -5.30
CA LEU A 92 10.11 7.06 -4.14
C LEU A 92 9.36 5.91 -3.47
N CYS A 93 8.70 5.03 -4.25
CA CYS A 93 8.01 3.87 -3.71
C CYS A 93 8.96 2.88 -3.02
N LEU A 94 10.12 2.59 -3.62
CA LEU A 94 11.10 1.67 -3.03
C LEU A 94 11.73 2.23 -1.76
N VAL A 95 12.10 3.51 -1.75
CA VAL A 95 12.64 4.19 -0.57
C VAL A 95 11.60 4.20 0.55
N ALA A 96 10.36 4.56 0.26
CA ALA A 96 9.27 4.53 1.23
C ALA A 96 9.06 3.12 1.81
N ALA A 97 9.03 2.10 0.96
CA ALA A 97 8.88 0.71 1.38
C ALA A 97 10.00 0.27 2.31
N GLY A 98 11.26 0.56 1.97
CA GLY A 98 12.42 0.23 2.80
C GLY A 98 12.42 0.95 4.15
N LEU A 99 12.15 2.25 4.15
CA LEU A 99 12.07 3.05 5.37
C LEU A 99 10.94 2.56 6.28
N THR A 100 9.73 2.38 5.72
CA THR A 100 8.57 1.97 6.53
C THR A 100 8.71 0.55 7.05
N THR A 101 9.22 -0.39 6.23
CA THR A 101 9.53 -1.75 6.68
C THR A 101 10.52 -1.73 7.84
N SER A 102 11.55 -0.88 7.76
CA SER A 102 12.51 -0.72 8.86
C SER A 102 11.86 -0.18 10.14
N LEU A 103 11.00 0.83 10.02
CA LEU A 103 10.25 1.39 11.14
C LEU A 103 9.31 0.35 11.77
N ILE A 104 8.54 -0.39 10.95
CA ILE A 104 7.65 -1.45 11.42
C ILE A 104 8.46 -2.53 12.15
N TYR A 105 9.54 -3.03 11.54
CA TYR A 105 10.37 -4.08 12.13
C TYR A 105 10.91 -3.67 13.50
N TRP A 106 11.54 -2.49 13.61
CA TRP A 106 12.07 -2.00 14.89
C TRP A 106 10.97 -1.69 15.89
N GLY A 107 9.85 -1.13 15.44
CA GLY A 107 8.68 -0.91 16.28
C GLY A 107 8.14 -2.21 16.87
N VAL A 108 7.95 -3.24 16.04
CA VAL A 108 7.48 -4.55 16.50
C VAL A 108 8.51 -5.24 17.41
N ARG A 109 9.81 -5.14 17.10
CA ARG A 109 10.86 -5.65 18.00
C ARG A 109 10.85 -4.98 19.37
N ARG A 110 10.51 -3.68 19.44
CA ARG A 110 10.50 -2.90 20.69
C ARG A 110 9.23 -3.09 21.51
N TRP A 111 8.07 -3.12 20.85
CA TRP A 111 6.75 -3.15 21.49
C TRP A 111 6.02 -4.49 21.34
N GLY A 112 6.52 -5.39 20.51
CA GLY A 112 5.98 -6.73 20.33
C GLY A 112 4.52 -6.73 19.90
N TRP A 113 3.74 -7.59 20.54
CA TRP A 113 2.32 -7.73 20.22
C TRP A 113 1.50 -6.47 20.51
N SER A 114 1.94 -5.57 21.39
CA SER A 114 1.21 -4.32 21.69
C SER A 114 1.06 -3.45 20.44
N LEU A 115 2.07 -3.44 19.54
CA LEU A 115 1.99 -2.72 18.28
C LEU A 115 1.17 -3.50 17.24
N VAL A 116 1.43 -4.79 17.08
CA VAL A 116 0.76 -5.63 16.08
C VAL A 116 -0.73 -5.76 16.38
N GLY A 117 -1.09 -5.87 17.65
CA GLY A 117 -2.48 -5.97 18.12
C GLY A 117 -3.34 -4.72 17.88
N LEU A 118 -2.76 -3.58 17.47
CA LEU A 118 -3.51 -2.40 17.02
C LEU A 118 -4.16 -2.63 15.64
N PHE A 119 -3.57 -3.49 14.81
CA PHE A 119 -3.98 -3.71 13.43
C PHE A 119 -4.52 -5.13 13.20
N PHE A 120 -4.06 -6.12 13.99
CA PHE A 120 -4.32 -7.54 13.74
C PHE A 120 -4.76 -8.28 15.00
N ASP A 121 -5.69 -9.21 14.84
CA ASP A 121 -6.16 -10.06 15.93
C ASP A 121 -5.21 -11.27 16.12
N ARG A 122 -5.06 -11.74 17.37
CA ARG A 122 -4.26 -12.94 17.70
C ARG A 122 -4.76 -14.20 17.00
N SER A 123 -6.04 -14.27 16.69
CA SER A 123 -6.63 -15.37 15.93
C SER A 123 -5.98 -15.59 14.57
N MET A 124 -5.35 -14.55 13.96
CA MET A 124 -4.57 -14.71 12.73
C MET A 124 -3.35 -15.60 12.91
N LEU A 125 -2.63 -15.49 14.04
CA LEU A 125 -1.48 -16.35 14.33
C LEU A 125 -1.90 -17.82 14.51
N ASP A 126 -3.08 -18.06 15.06
CA ASP A 126 -3.58 -19.41 15.28
C ASP A 126 -4.15 -20.02 13.98
N ARG A 127 -4.74 -19.18 13.12
CA ARG A 127 -5.22 -19.59 11.79
C ARG A 127 -4.08 -19.89 10.83
N PHE A 128 -2.96 -19.15 10.94
CA PHE A 128 -1.81 -19.28 10.04
C PHE A 128 -0.55 -19.66 10.84
N ALA A 129 -0.44 -20.93 11.23
CA ALA A 129 0.68 -21.44 12.02
C ALA A 129 2.07 -21.18 11.38
N TRP A 130 2.13 -21.04 10.05
CA TRP A 130 3.37 -20.70 9.34
C TRP A 130 3.90 -19.29 9.62
N LEU A 131 3.05 -18.38 10.11
CA LEU A 131 3.49 -17.05 10.57
C LEU A 131 4.42 -17.10 11.78
N LYS A 132 4.43 -18.23 12.52
CA LYS A 132 5.30 -18.44 13.70
C LYS A 132 6.69 -18.99 13.32
N ASP A 133 6.84 -19.55 12.09
CA ASP A 133 8.07 -20.14 11.59
C ASP A 133 8.82 -19.13 10.69
N ALA A 134 9.99 -18.68 11.15
CA ALA A 134 10.78 -17.67 10.45
C ALA A 134 11.14 -18.06 9.01
N LYS A 135 11.55 -19.31 8.76
CA LYS A 135 11.93 -19.78 7.41
C LYS A 135 10.74 -19.85 6.46
N ARG A 136 9.60 -20.30 6.96
CA ARG A 136 8.36 -20.37 6.18
C ARG A 136 7.83 -18.98 5.88
N LEU A 137 7.89 -18.08 6.86
CA LEU A 137 7.47 -16.70 6.69
C LEU A 137 8.37 -15.99 5.67
N GLU A 138 9.70 -16.17 5.71
CA GLU A 138 10.64 -15.61 4.75
C GLU A 138 10.32 -16.05 3.32
N PHE A 139 10.08 -17.35 3.10
CA PHE A 139 9.70 -17.87 1.79
C PHE A 139 8.35 -17.34 1.33
N MET A 140 7.36 -17.30 2.23
CA MET A 140 6.02 -16.77 1.90
C MET A 140 6.06 -15.27 1.64
N MET A 141 6.86 -14.52 2.39
CA MET A 141 7.09 -13.10 2.12
C MET A 141 7.64 -12.91 0.70
N LEU A 142 8.71 -13.63 0.34
CA LEU A 142 9.29 -13.53 -0.99
C LEU A 142 8.25 -13.83 -2.08
N ALA A 143 7.48 -14.92 -1.92
CA ALA A 143 6.45 -15.30 -2.89
C ALA A 143 5.32 -14.27 -3.02
N VAL A 144 4.81 -13.77 -1.89
CA VAL A 144 3.67 -12.84 -1.86
C VAL A 144 4.08 -11.43 -2.30
N PHE A 145 5.30 -10.98 -1.97
CA PHE A 145 5.78 -9.65 -2.37
C PHE A 145 6.02 -9.50 -3.87
N LEU A 146 6.30 -10.61 -4.57
CA LEU A 146 6.42 -10.63 -6.04
C LEU A 146 5.06 -10.45 -6.75
N ILE A 147 3.95 -10.76 -6.08
CA ILE A 147 2.61 -10.73 -6.68
C ILE A 147 2.01 -9.33 -6.51
N PRO A 148 1.66 -8.62 -7.59
CA PRO A 148 0.91 -7.37 -7.50
C PRO A 148 -0.50 -7.61 -6.93
N GLY A 149 -1.13 -6.57 -6.37
CA GLY A 149 -2.52 -6.63 -5.88
C GLY A 149 -2.73 -7.37 -4.57
N THR A 150 -1.69 -7.85 -3.88
CA THR A 150 -1.84 -8.55 -2.61
C THR A 150 -1.59 -7.62 -1.41
N PRO A 151 -2.43 -7.70 -0.34
CA PRO A 151 -2.16 -6.97 0.90
C PRO A 151 -0.98 -7.61 1.64
N LYS A 152 0.23 -7.34 1.17
CA LYS A 152 1.48 -7.98 1.60
C LYS A 152 2.11 -7.34 2.84
N ASP A 153 1.75 -6.10 3.14
CA ASP A 153 2.40 -5.30 4.19
C ASP A 153 2.21 -5.86 5.60
N PHE A 154 1.11 -6.59 5.84
CA PHE A 154 0.87 -7.26 7.11
C PHE A 154 1.96 -8.29 7.47
N LEU A 155 2.60 -8.93 6.46
CA LEU A 155 3.66 -9.91 6.69
C LEU A 155 4.89 -9.28 7.37
N THR A 156 5.15 -8.01 7.12
CA THR A 156 6.25 -7.26 7.75
C THR A 156 6.06 -7.15 9.27
N TYR A 157 4.82 -6.97 9.72
CA TYR A 157 4.48 -6.94 11.16
C TYR A 157 4.75 -8.29 11.81
N PHE A 158 4.35 -9.38 11.17
CA PHE A 158 4.60 -10.72 11.69
C PHE A 158 6.08 -11.10 11.62
N ALA A 159 6.81 -10.64 10.62
CA ALA A 159 8.25 -10.85 10.53
C ALA A 159 9.00 -10.25 11.73
N GLY A 160 8.56 -9.08 12.22
CA GLY A 160 9.10 -8.47 13.43
C GLY A 160 8.86 -9.28 14.71
N LEU A 161 7.80 -10.11 14.77
CA LEU A 161 7.49 -11.00 15.91
C LEU A 161 8.28 -12.31 15.88
N THR A 162 8.83 -12.70 14.73
CA THR A 162 9.61 -13.94 14.56
C THR A 162 11.10 -13.70 14.75
N GLU A 163 11.90 -14.78 14.70
CA GLU A 163 13.36 -14.70 14.77
C GLU A 163 14.04 -14.25 13.47
N MET A 164 13.26 -13.78 12.48
CA MET A 164 13.84 -13.26 11.23
C MET A 164 14.77 -12.09 11.51
N ARG A 165 15.90 -12.07 10.78
CA ARG A 165 16.87 -10.99 10.87
C ARG A 165 16.38 -9.76 10.12
N PHE A 166 16.82 -8.56 10.53
CA PHE A 166 16.44 -7.28 9.95
C PHE A 166 16.71 -7.20 8.44
N VAL A 167 17.94 -7.54 8.02
CA VAL A 167 18.37 -7.39 6.63
C VAL A 167 17.51 -8.21 5.65
N PRO A 168 17.29 -9.52 5.84
CA PRO A 168 16.39 -10.28 4.98
C PRO A 168 14.98 -9.69 4.89
N VAL A 169 14.39 -9.25 6.01
CA VAL A 169 13.04 -8.67 6.01
C VAL A 169 12.98 -7.42 5.15
N VAL A 170 13.93 -6.48 5.32
CA VAL A 170 13.97 -5.23 4.55
C VAL A 170 14.26 -5.50 3.08
N LEU A 171 15.19 -6.41 2.76
CA LEU A 171 15.51 -6.75 1.38
C LEU A 171 14.32 -7.39 0.67
N ILE A 172 13.65 -8.37 1.28
CA ILE A 172 12.48 -9.02 0.70
C ILE A 172 11.35 -8.02 0.52
N ALA A 173 11.06 -7.22 1.55
CA ALA A 173 9.97 -6.25 1.50
C ALA A 173 10.21 -5.11 0.50
N THR A 174 11.45 -4.74 0.25
CA THR A 174 11.80 -3.68 -0.71
C THR A 174 11.97 -4.25 -2.12
N PHE A 175 12.88 -5.22 -2.30
CA PHE A 175 13.22 -5.72 -3.62
C PHE A 175 12.19 -6.73 -4.16
N GLY A 176 11.49 -7.46 -3.29
CA GLY A 176 10.39 -8.32 -3.69
C GLY A 176 9.23 -7.57 -4.34
N ARG A 177 9.07 -6.27 -4.04
CA ARG A 177 8.04 -5.42 -4.66
C ARG A 177 8.44 -4.85 -6.01
N ILE A 178 9.69 -4.95 -6.44
CA ILE A 178 10.16 -4.34 -7.69
C ILE A 178 9.25 -4.68 -8.87
N PRO A 179 8.88 -5.96 -9.13
CA PRO A 179 8.02 -6.27 -10.27
C PRO A 179 6.66 -5.58 -10.20
N SER A 180 6.03 -5.51 -9.03
CA SER A 180 4.76 -4.81 -8.81
C SER A 180 4.91 -3.30 -9.03
N ILE A 181 5.86 -2.67 -8.34
CA ILE A 181 6.07 -1.21 -8.41
C ILE A 181 6.42 -0.80 -9.85
N VAL A 182 7.34 -1.53 -10.50
CA VAL A 182 7.78 -1.23 -11.87
C VAL A 182 6.61 -1.30 -12.85
N THR A 183 5.79 -2.36 -12.79
CA THR A 183 4.64 -2.47 -13.70
C THR A 183 3.61 -1.38 -13.46
N SER A 184 3.32 -1.03 -12.19
CA SER A 184 2.38 0.03 -11.83
C SER A 184 2.88 1.41 -12.25
N THR A 185 4.15 1.72 -11.96
CA THR A 185 4.73 3.05 -12.28
C THR A 185 4.95 3.24 -13.78
N ILE A 186 5.35 2.20 -14.54
CA ILE A 186 5.43 2.25 -16.01
C ILE A 186 4.03 2.49 -16.58
N ALA A 187 3.02 1.72 -16.15
CA ALA A 187 1.66 1.86 -16.66
C ALA A 187 1.14 3.29 -16.48
N ALA A 188 1.29 3.83 -15.26
CA ALA A 188 0.79 5.16 -14.94
C ALA A 188 1.60 6.28 -15.61
N SER A 189 2.93 6.16 -15.70
CA SER A 189 3.77 7.11 -16.44
C SER A 189 3.40 7.13 -17.92
N ALA A 190 3.20 5.95 -18.53
CA ALA A 190 2.82 5.85 -19.94
C ALA A 190 1.43 6.46 -20.21
N VAL A 191 0.47 6.32 -19.30
CA VAL A 191 -0.83 7.02 -19.38
C VAL A 191 -0.61 8.53 -19.35
N GLY A 192 0.23 9.03 -18.43
CA GLY A 192 0.56 10.45 -18.34
C GLY A 192 1.25 11.01 -19.60
N ASP A 193 2.01 10.16 -20.33
CA ASP A 193 2.68 10.49 -21.58
C ASP A 193 1.78 10.28 -22.82
N GLY A 194 0.53 9.83 -22.64
CA GLY A 194 -0.39 9.49 -23.74
C GLY A 194 -0.02 8.21 -24.51
N ASN A 195 0.93 7.42 -23.99
CA ASN A 195 1.39 6.19 -24.65
C ASN A 195 0.57 4.98 -24.19
N TRP A 196 -0.62 4.84 -24.74
CA TRP A 196 -1.59 3.79 -24.39
C TRP A 196 -1.09 2.37 -24.67
N VAL A 197 -0.18 2.20 -25.64
CA VAL A 197 0.39 0.88 -25.96
C VAL A 197 1.27 0.39 -24.82
N VAL A 198 2.20 1.24 -24.34
CA VAL A 198 3.07 0.91 -23.22
C VAL A 198 2.25 0.70 -21.94
N ALA A 199 1.23 1.54 -21.70
CA ALA A 199 0.34 1.39 -20.57
C ALA A 199 -0.38 0.03 -20.60
N ALA A 200 -0.94 -0.37 -21.74
CA ALA A 200 -1.62 -1.65 -21.92
C ALA A 200 -0.68 -2.85 -21.73
N LEU A 201 0.56 -2.78 -22.26
CA LEU A 201 1.57 -3.83 -22.09
C LEU A 201 1.99 -3.96 -20.61
N ALA A 202 2.18 -2.86 -19.91
CA ALA A 202 2.54 -2.87 -18.49
C ALA A 202 1.40 -3.45 -17.62
N LEU A 203 0.15 -3.10 -17.91
CA LEU A 203 -1.02 -3.69 -17.25
C LEU A 203 -1.16 -5.19 -17.53
N ALA A 204 -0.92 -5.61 -18.78
CA ALA A 204 -0.92 -7.02 -19.16
C ALA A 204 0.18 -7.79 -18.42
N ALA A 205 1.38 -7.21 -18.27
CA ALA A 205 2.47 -7.79 -17.50
C ALA A 205 2.11 -7.92 -16.01
N SER A 206 1.48 -6.90 -15.43
CA SER A 206 0.99 -6.94 -14.04
C SER A 206 -0.03 -8.07 -13.84
N LEU A 207 -0.99 -8.20 -14.76
CA LEU A 207 -1.99 -9.27 -14.72
C LEU A 207 -1.34 -10.65 -14.87
N ALA A 208 -0.35 -10.81 -15.75
CA ALA A 208 0.39 -12.05 -15.92
C ALA A 208 1.13 -12.45 -14.62
N LEU A 209 1.79 -11.49 -13.96
CA LEU A 209 2.45 -11.71 -12.67
C LEU A 209 1.44 -12.15 -11.60
N LEU A 210 0.26 -11.53 -11.56
CA LEU A 210 -0.81 -11.89 -10.63
C LEU A 210 -1.31 -13.32 -10.88
N LEU A 211 -1.53 -13.70 -12.13
CA LEU A 211 -1.97 -15.05 -12.50
C LEU A 211 -0.92 -16.11 -12.16
N VAL A 212 0.34 -15.87 -12.53
CA VAL A 212 1.46 -16.78 -12.23
C VAL A 212 1.63 -16.95 -10.72
N GLY A 213 1.62 -15.83 -9.97
CA GLY A 213 1.71 -15.85 -8.53
C GLY A 213 0.55 -16.60 -7.87
N GLY A 214 -0.68 -16.36 -8.34
CA GLY A 214 -1.87 -17.06 -7.86
C GLY A 214 -1.81 -18.58 -8.09
N VAL A 215 -1.33 -19.01 -9.26
CA VAL A 215 -1.11 -20.43 -9.57
C VAL A 215 -0.02 -21.03 -8.67
N MET A 216 1.09 -20.33 -8.47
CA MET A 216 2.15 -20.78 -7.55
C MET A 216 1.64 -20.95 -6.11
N CYS A 217 0.91 -19.97 -5.59
CA CYS A 217 0.33 -20.06 -4.26
C CYS A 217 -0.64 -21.23 -4.11
N ARG A 218 -1.48 -21.47 -5.11
CA ARG A 218 -2.39 -22.63 -5.12
C ARG A 218 -1.63 -23.96 -5.12
N ARG A 219 -0.60 -24.11 -5.96
CA ARG A 219 0.23 -25.34 -6.01
C ARG A 219 0.97 -25.60 -4.71
N LEU A 220 1.45 -24.56 -4.03
CA LEU A 220 2.11 -24.68 -2.73
C LEU A 220 1.13 -25.06 -1.61
N SER A 221 -0.11 -24.60 -1.69
CA SER A 221 -1.18 -24.95 -0.74
C SER A 221 -1.67 -26.41 -0.92
N THR A 222 -1.80 -26.88 -2.16
CA THR A 222 -2.28 -28.26 -2.46
C THR A 222 -1.23 -29.35 -2.22
N ARG A 223 0.04 -29.01 -2.14
CA ARG A 223 1.12 -29.99 -1.88
C ARG A 223 1.24 -30.38 -0.39
N LYS A 224 0.36 -29.89 0.47
CA LYS A 224 0.37 -30.06 1.94
C LYS A 224 -0.84 -30.82 2.51
N ASN A 225 -1.74 -31.30 1.65
CA ASN A 225 -2.73 -32.30 1.98
C ASN A 225 -2.32 -33.64 1.34
#